data_ce961a0e7d4864af21554c78136f278b
#
_entry.id   ce961a0e7d4864af21554c78136f278b
#
_cell.length_a   1.000
_cell.length_b   1.000
_cell.length_c   1.000
_cell.angle_alpha   90.00
_cell.angle_beta   90.00
_cell.angle_gamma   90.00
#
_symmetry.space_group_name_H-M   'P 1'
#
loop_
_entity.id
_entity.type
_entity.pdbx_description
1 polymer ?
#
loop_
_entity_poly.entity_id
_entity_poly.type
_entity_poly.pdbx_seq_one_letter_code
_entity_poly.pdbx_strand_id
1 'polypeptide(L)'
;AAVKHVCMDMSAAYAKGVAMALPNAQISYDRFHMIAMAIQAMDEVRREELKAEPEQVAVALSGADPKTRRNLLWGMRKNPVRWNAAQADAMHWLQRSTLKSARAWRLRMGLREVYARARQHNCAEQAAGDLGRWLSWARRCRLDPFKKLAATIKDKFDAVVRGMLDHRSNAFVESMNGQLQQAKRAARGYRTSKNFIAI
;
A
#
# COMPACT_ATOMS: atom_id res chain seq x y z
N ALA A 1 0.93 -21.60 25.17
CA ALA A 1 0.32 -21.87 23.87
C ALA A 1 1.32 -21.44 22.79
N ALA A 2 1.56 -22.28 21.77
CA ALA A 2 2.47 -21.94 20.68
C ALA A 2 1.83 -20.91 19.73
N VAL A 3 2.61 -19.92 19.28
CA VAL A 3 2.19 -18.97 18.29
C VAL A 3 2.05 -19.68 16.92
N LYS A 4 0.86 -19.69 16.35
CA LYS A 4 0.58 -20.38 15.07
C LYS A 4 0.60 -19.45 13.87
N HIS A 5 0.31 -18.15 14.05
CA HIS A 5 0.22 -17.17 12.98
C HIS A 5 0.86 -15.85 13.37
N VAL A 6 1.58 -15.24 12.43
CA VAL A 6 2.20 -13.92 12.58
C VAL A 6 1.77 -13.05 11.42
N CYS A 7 1.08 -11.94 11.72
CA CYS A 7 0.80 -10.88 10.75
C CYS A 7 1.86 -9.79 10.90
N MET A 8 2.49 -9.39 9.80
CA MET A 8 3.58 -8.41 9.83
C MET A 8 3.69 -7.62 8.52
N ASP A 9 4.51 -6.58 8.54
CA ASP A 9 4.95 -5.85 7.36
C ASP A 9 5.96 -6.67 6.53
N MET A 10 6.15 -6.32 5.25
CA MET A 10 7.11 -6.99 4.37
C MET A 10 8.58 -6.65 4.70
N SER A 11 8.97 -6.69 5.98
CA SER A 11 10.34 -6.51 6.41
C SER A 11 11.11 -7.84 6.34
N ALA A 12 12.22 -7.86 5.61
CA ALA A 12 13.08 -9.04 5.54
C ALA A 12 13.68 -9.39 6.92
N ALA A 13 14.00 -8.36 7.73
CA ALA A 13 14.53 -8.55 9.09
C ALA A 13 13.49 -9.23 9.98
N TYR A 14 12.23 -8.77 9.94
CA TYR A 14 11.16 -9.40 10.71
C TYR A 14 10.88 -10.83 10.24
N ALA A 15 10.84 -11.06 8.92
CA ALA A 15 10.66 -12.41 8.38
C ALA A 15 11.75 -13.39 8.86
N LYS A 16 13.02 -12.95 8.85
CA LYS A 16 14.13 -13.72 9.38
C LYS A 16 13.99 -13.97 10.88
N GLY A 17 13.62 -12.95 11.66
CA GLY A 17 13.39 -13.09 13.11
C GLY A 17 12.27 -14.07 13.43
N VAL A 18 11.14 -14.00 12.70
CA VAL A 18 10.02 -14.95 12.86
C VAL A 18 10.44 -16.36 12.49
N ALA A 19 11.16 -16.56 11.39
CA ALA A 19 11.63 -17.88 10.98
C ALA A 19 12.57 -18.53 12.02
N MET A 20 13.39 -17.71 12.70
CA MET A 20 14.31 -18.18 13.75
C MET A 20 13.59 -18.46 15.08
N ALA A 21 12.71 -17.56 15.51
CA ALA A 21 12.07 -17.65 16.83
C ALA A 21 10.79 -18.49 16.84
N LEU A 22 10.10 -18.57 15.71
CA LEU A 22 8.78 -19.21 15.56
C LEU A 22 8.73 -20.04 14.25
N PRO A 23 9.55 -21.09 14.10
CA PRO A 23 9.72 -21.81 12.83
C PRO A 23 8.44 -22.47 12.32
N ASN A 24 7.48 -22.75 13.20
CA ASN A 24 6.19 -23.37 12.87
C ASN A 24 5.06 -22.35 12.66
N ALA A 25 5.34 -21.05 12.79
CA ALA A 25 4.32 -20.03 12.60
C ALA A 25 4.12 -19.69 11.12
N GLN A 26 2.87 -19.59 10.70
CA GLN A 26 2.53 -19.11 9.36
C GLN A 26 2.59 -17.59 9.31
N ILE A 27 3.34 -17.06 8.34
CA ILE A 27 3.43 -15.62 8.10
C ILE A 27 2.30 -15.19 7.17
N SER A 28 1.64 -14.08 7.51
CA SER A 28 0.76 -13.31 6.64
C SER A 28 1.22 -11.84 6.60
N TYR A 29 1.00 -11.17 5.46
CA TYR A 29 1.38 -9.76 5.32
C TYR A 29 0.18 -8.83 5.45
N ASP A 30 0.37 -7.75 6.23
CA ASP A 30 -0.66 -6.75 6.47
C ASP A 30 -1.09 -6.07 5.15
N ARG A 31 -2.40 -6.04 4.91
CA ARG A 31 -2.99 -5.42 3.72
C ARG A 31 -2.74 -3.91 3.65
N PHE A 32 -2.71 -3.21 4.80
CA PHE A 32 -2.47 -1.77 4.82
C PHE A 32 -1.09 -1.45 4.31
N HIS A 33 -0.09 -2.25 4.71
CA HIS A 33 1.27 -2.14 4.21
C HIS A 33 1.32 -2.38 2.69
N MET A 34 0.62 -3.39 2.18
CA MET A 34 0.54 -3.68 0.75
C MET A 34 -0.07 -2.54 -0.05
N ILE A 35 -1.16 -1.95 0.43
CA ILE A 35 -1.79 -0.81 -0.23
C ILE A 35 -0.91 0.44 -0.11
N ALA A 36 -0.21 0.64 1.00
CA ALA A 36 0.76 1.73 1.17
C ALA A 36 1.91 1.63 0.16
N MET A 37 2.46 0.42 -0.08
CA MET A 37 3.48 0.20 -1.12
C MET A 37 2.95 0.54 -2.53
N ALA A 38 1.70 0.21 -2.84
CA ALA A 38 1.09 0.57 -4.12
C ALA A 38 0.87 2.09 -4.26
N ILE A 39 0.54 2.80 -3.17
CA ILE A 39 0.47 4.26 -3.14
C ILE A 39 1.85 4.86 -3.36
N GLN A 40 2.88 4.31 -2.74
CA GLN A 40 4.26 4.76 -2.90
C GLN A 40 4.74 4.57 -4.35
N ALA A 41 4.51 3.39 -4.95
CA ALA A 41 4.83 3.12 -6.35
C ALA A 41 4.11 4.08 -7.30
N MET A 42 2.84 4.38 -7.05
CA MET A 42 2.07 5.36 -7.82
C MET A 42 2.65 6.79 -7.69
N ASP A 43 3.04 7.20 -6.50
CA ASP A 43 3.63 8.53 -6.25
C ASP A 43 5.02 8.66 -6.88
N GLU A 44 5.79 7.56 -6.95
CA GLU A 44 7.08 7.49 -7.63
C GLU A 44 6.88 7.69 -9.15
N VAL A 45 5.96 6.96 -9.77
CA VAL A 45 5.60 7.18 -11.20
C VAL A 45 5.21 8.62 -11.48
N ARG A 46 4.37 9.22 -10.63
CA ARG A 46 3.94 10.62 -10.79
C ARG A 46 5.12 11.59 -10.73
N ARG A 47 6.04 11.37 -9.78
CA ARG A 47 7.24 12.22 -9.64
C ARG A 47 8.21 12.05 -10.81
N GLU A 48 8.42 10.82 -11.25
CA GLU A 48 9.26 10.52 -12.41
C GLU A 48 8.68 11.13 -13.70
N GLU A 49 7.37 11.00 -13.91
CA GLU A 49 6.68 11.59 -15.07
C GLU A 49 6.81 13.12 -15.08
N LEU A 50 6.58 13.77 -13.95
CA LEU A 50 6.72 15.23 -13.82
C LEU A 50 8.15 15.70 -14.09
N LYS A 51 9.16 14.91 -13.68
CA LYS A 51 10.57 15.25 -13.87
C LYS A 51 11.05 14.99 -15.29
N ALA A 52 10.61 13.88 -15.91
CA ALA A 52 11.08 13.45 -17.22
C ALA A 52 10.36 14.16 -18.38
N GLU A 53 9.08 14.47 -18.21
CA GLU A 53 8.20 14.98 -19.25
C GLU A 53 7.39 16.20 -18.76
N PRO A 54 8.06 17.26 -18.24
CA PRO A 54 7.36 18.40 -17.62
C PRO A 54 6.45 19.14 -18.60
N GLU A 55 6.83 19.25 -19.85
CA GLU A 55 6.04 19.92 -20.91
C GLU A 55 4.77 19.11 -21.23
N GLN A 56 4.87 17.79 -21.38
CA GLN A 56 3.72 16.94 -21.64
C GLN A 56 2.72 16.97 -20.48
N VAL A 57 3.24 16.96 -19.23
CA VAL A 57 2.42 17.11 -18.05
C VAL A 57 1.78 18.50 -18.01
N ALA A 58 2.52 19.54 -18.35
CA ALA A 58 2.00 20.91 -18.42
C ALA A 58 0.91 21.04 -19.49
N VAL A 59 1.11 20.47 -20.67
CA VAL A 59 0.11 20.44 -21.75
C VAL A 59 -1.12 19.65 -21.31
N ALA A 60 -0.92 18.46 -20.73
CA ALA A 60 -2.03 17.67 -20.21
C ALA A 60 -2.80 18.38 -19.08
N LEU A 61 -2.11 19.24 -18.32
CA LEU A 61 -2.70 20.08 -17.28
C LEU A 61 -3.04 21.50 -17.77
N SER A 62 -2.88 21.78 -19.06
CA SER A 62 -3.25 23.09 -19.62
C SER A 62 -4.74 23.31 -19.42
N GLY A 63 -5.11 24.44 -18.85
CA GLY A 63 -6.48 24.72 -18.42
C GLY A 63 -6.87 24.20 -17.04
N ALA A 64 -6.02 23.40 -16.37
CA ALA A 64 -6.23 23.02 -14.98
C ALA A 64 -5.70 24.11 -14.03
N ASP A 65 -6.56 24.67 -13.20
CA ASP A 65 -6.18 25.64 -12.19
C ASP A 65 -5.30 25.01 -11.07
N PRO A 66 -4.66 25.80 -10.23
CA PRO A 66 -3.85 25.29 -9.12
C PRO A 66 -4.65 24.42 -8.14
N LYS A 67 -5.96 24.65 -8.00
CA LYS A 67 -6.86 23.84 -7.15
C LYS A 67 -7.02 22.43 -7.74
N THR A 68 -7.16 22.33 -9.06
CA THR A 68 -7.26 21.03 -9.76
C THR A 68 -6.00 20.20 -9.56
N ARG A 69 -4.80 20.78 -9.66
CA ARG A 69 -3.54 20.07 -9.39
C ARG A 69 -3.47 19.51 -7.97
N ARG A 70 -3.89 20.30 -6.98
CA ARG A 70 -3.96 19.85 -5.58
C ARG A 70 -5.01 18.76 -5.38
N ASN A 71 -6.17 18.90 -6.02
CA ASN A 71 -7.24 17.92 -5.98
C ASN A 71 -6.84 16.59 -6.62
N LEU A 72 -6.07 16.59 -7.71
CA LEU A 72 -5.47 15.39 -8.31
C LEU A 72 -4.60 14.64 -7.30
N LEU A 73 -3.66 15.34 -6.65
CA LEU A 73 -2.76 14.70 -5.68
C LEU A 73 -3.51 14.01 -4.54
N TRP A 74 -4.49 14.71 -3.98
CA TRP A 74 -5.32 14.16 -2.90
C TRP A 74 -6.28 13.07 -3.42
N GLY A 75 -6.86 13.25 -4.58
CA GLY A 75 -7.74 12.26 -5.23
C GLY A 75 -7.02 10.94 -5.51
N MET A 76 -5.78 11.01 -6.00
CA MET A 76 -4.97 9.82 -6.25
C MET A 76 -4.68 9.00 -4.97
N ARG A 77 -4.50 9.67 -3.83
CA ARG A 77 -4.16 9.03 -2.55
C ARG A 77 -5.37 8.53 -1.78
N LYS A 78 -6.49 9.24 -1.88
CA LYS A 78 -7.73 8.90 -1.17
C LYS A 78 -8.44 7.69 -1.78
N ASN A 79 -9.35 7.15 -1.00
CA ASN A 79 -10.37 6.24 -1.50
C ASN A 79 -11.43 7.03 -2.30
N PRO A 80 -11.86 6.57 -3.49
CA PRO A 80 -12.90 7.23 -4.28
C PRO A 80 -14.18 7.56 -3.51
N VAL A 81 -14.60 6.70 -2.59
CA VAL A 81 -15.77 6.94 -1.71
C VAL A 81 -15.62 8.19 -0.82
N ARG A 82 -14.37 8.64 -0.61
CA ARG A 82 -14.05 9.81 0.21
C ARG A 82 -13.68 11.05 -0.61
N TRP A 83 -13.90 11.03 -1.91
CA TRP A 83 -13.68 12.19 -2.75
C TRP A 83 -14.79 13.23 -2.52
N ASN A 84 -14.40 14.50 -2.47
CA ASN A 84 -15.35 15.59 -2.71
C ASN A 84 -15.53 15.79 -4.22
N ALA A 85 -16.52 16.61 -4.63
CA ALA A 85 -16.84 16.84 -6.03
C ALA A 85 -15.62 17.28 -6.85
N ALA A 86 -14.83 18.25 -6.36
CA ALA A 86 -13.65 18.74 -7.06
C ALA A 86 -12.55 17.67 -7.22
N GLN A 87 -12.43 16.74 -6.26
CA GLN A 87 -11.52 15.61 -6.39
C GLN A 87 -12.04 14.57 -7.38
N ALA A 88 -13.35 14.32 -7.39
CA ALA A 88 -13.97 13.42 -8.36
C ALA A 88 -13.75 13.92 -9.79
N ASP A 89 -14.03 15.21 -10.05
CA ASP A 89 -13.85 15.83 -11.36
C ASP A 89 -12.38 15.77 -11.82
N ALA A 90 -11.45 16.11 -10.93
CA ALA A 90 -10.01 16.02 -11.21
C ALA A 90 -9.59 14.57 -11.52
N MET A 91 -10.11 13.58 -10.82
CA MET A 91 -9.80 12.18 -11.05
C MET A 91 -10.48 11.62 -12.31
N HIS A 92 -11.68 12.06 -12.66
CA HIS A 92 -12.31 11.74 -13.94
C HIS A 92 -11.52 12.30 -15.12
N TRP A 93 -10.99 13.50 -14.97
CA TRP A 93 -10.07 14.07 -15.97
C TRP A 93 -8.79 13.23 -16.08
N LEU A 94 -8.13 12.89 -14.96
CA LEU A 94 -6.91 12.06 -14.95
C LEU A 94 -7.13 10.72 -15.67
N GLN A 95 -8.24 10.06 -15.41
CA GLN A 95 -8.54 8.75 -15.98
C GLN A 95 -8.67 8.77 -17.51
N ARG A 96 -9.04 9.90 -18.09
CA ARG A 96 -9.13 10.11 -19.53
C ARG A 96 -7.81 10.58 -20.17
N SER A 97 -6.85 10.99 -19.34
CA SER A 97 -5.54 11.43 -19.82
C SER A 97 -4.65 10.25 -20.26
N THR A 98 -3.64 10.54 -21.06
CA THR A 98 -2.61 9.59 -21.49
C THR A 98 -1.46 9.45 -20.48
N LEU A 99 -1.52 10.18 -19.36
CA LEU A 99 -0.46 10.24 -18.38
C LEU A 99 -0.15 8.85 -17.78
N LYS A 100 1.12 8.60 -17.52
CA LYS A 100 1.62 7.41 -16.78
C LYS A 100 0.99 7.32 -15.39
N SER A 101 0.78 8.47 -14.75
CA SER A 101 0.08 8.61 -13.47
C SER A 101 -1.34 8.03 -13.49
N ALA A 102 -2.08 8.18 -14.59
CA ALA A 102 -3.40 7.57 -14.75
C ALA A 102 -3.34 6.04 -14.75
N ARG A 103 -2.33 5.46 -15.43
CA ARG A 103 -2.10 4.01 -15.43
C ARG A 103 -1.68 3.51 -14.05
N ALA A 104 -0.80 4.24 -13.37
CA ALA A 104 -0.36 3.94 -12.02
C ALA A 104 -1.54 3.93 -11.03
N TRP A 105 -2.42 4.91 -11.12
CA TRP A 105 -3.63 4.95 -10.30
C TRP A 105 -4.55 3.75 -10.56
N ARG A 106 -4.77 3.36 -11.83
CA ARG A 106 -5.57 2.18 -12.17
C ARG A 106 -4.97 0.89 -11.59
N LEU A 107 -3.64 0.72 -11.63
CA LEU A 107 -2.95 -0.43 -11.02
C LEU A 107 -3.12 -0.47 -9.51
N ARG A 108 -3.00 0.67 -8.83
CA ARG A 108 -3.26 0.78 -7.39
C ARG A 108 -4.71 0.40 -7.06
N MET A 109 -5.68 0.91 -7.86
CA MET A 109 -7.09 0.58 -7.65
C MET A 109 -7.38 -0.90 -7.93
N GLY A 110 -6.74 -1.48 -8.95
CA GLY A 110 -6.84 -2.90 -9.23
C GLY A 110 -6.35 -3.78 -8.09
N LEU A 111 -5.21 -3.44 -7.46
CA LEU A 111 -4.75 -4.18 -6.28
C LEU A 111 -5.74 -4.08 -5.12
N ARG A 112 -6.26 -2.87 -4.88
CA ARG A 112 -7.27 -2.66 -3.84
C ARG A 112 -8.54 -3.49 -4.08
N GLU A 113 -8.96 -3.59 -5.33
CA GLU A 113 -10.12 -4.40 -5.74
C GLU A 113 -9.87 -5.89 -5.52
N VAL A 114 -8.66 -6.39 -5.81
CA VAL A 114 -8.25 -7.77 -5.50
C VAL A 114 -8.42 -8.07 -4.01
N TYR A 115 -7.95 -7.16 -3.13
CA TYR A 115 -8.14 -7.30 -1.68
C TYR A 115 -9.61 -7.23 -1.25
N ALA A 116 -10.42 -6.38 -1.90
CA ALA A 116 -11.86 -6.27 -1.59
C ALA A 116 -12.60 -7.57 -1.94
N ARG A 117 -12.34 -8.13 -3.12
CA ARG A 117 -12.94 -9.40 -3.56
C ARG A 117 -12.46 -10.59 -2.73
N ALA A 118 -11.18 -10.69 -2.42
CA ALA A 118 -10.67 -11.74 -1.56
C ALA A 118 -11.38 -11.75 -0.19
N ARG A 119 -11.64 -10.58 0.37
CA ARG A 119 -12.37 -10.43 1.63
C ARG A 119 -13.84 -10.79 1.52
N GLN A 120 -14.48 -10.48 0.39
CA GLN A 120 -15.90 -10.76 0.16
C GLN A 120 -16.15 -12.26 -0.04
N HIS A 121 -15.30 -12.92 -0.83
CA HIS A 121 -15.50 -14.33 -1.19
C HIS A 121 -14.81 -15.29 -0.21
N ASN A 122 -13.81 -14.84 0.52
CA ASN A 122 -13.03 -15.63 1.48
C ASN A 122 -12.55 -16.99 0.94
N CYS A 123 -12.15 -17.01 -0.33
CA CYS A 123 -11.70 -18.20 -1.04
C CYS A 123 -10.26 -18.03 -1.50
N ALA A 124 -9.37 -18.93 -1.07
CA ALA A 124 -7.93 -18.85 -1.35
C ALA A 124 -7.62 -18.99 -2.84
N GLU A 125 -8.28 -19.89 -3.55
CA GLU A 125 -8.09 -20.08 -4.99
C GLU A 125 -8.47 -18.83 -5.79
N GLN A 126 -9.62 -18.23 -5.46
CA GLN A 126 -10.08 -17.01 -6.13
C GLN A 126 -9.13 -15.83 -5.82
N ALA A 127 -8.69 -15.67 -4.56
CA ALA A 127 -7.75 -14.65 -4.15
C ALA A 127 -6.40 -14.81 -4.88
N ALA A 128 -5.89 -16.04 -4.97
CA ALA A 128 -4.66 -16.35 -5.71
C ALA A 128 -4.82 -16.07 -7.21
N GLY A 129 -5.95 -16.47 -7.81
CA GLY A 129 -6.25 -16.20 -9.22
C GLY A 129 -6.34 -14.69 -9.53
N ASP A 130 -7.05 -13.94 -8.68
CA ASP A 130 -7.17 -12.47 -8.83
C ASP A 130 -5.82 -11.78 -8.67
N LEU A 131 -5.03 -12.16 -7.68
CA LEU A 131 -3.69 -11.65 -7.47
C LEU A 131 -2.77 -12.00 -8.65
N GLY A 132 -2.84 -13.23 -9.16
CA GLY A 132 -2.08 -13.66 -10.33
C GLY A 132 -2.39 -12.82 -11.58
N ARG A 133 -3.66 -12.50 -11.84
CA ARG A 133 -4.08 -11.61 -12.92
C ARG A 133 -3.54 -10.20 -12.73
N TRP A 134 -3.62 -9.66 -11.53
CA TRP A 134 -3.05 -8.34 -11.22
C TRP A 134 -1.54 -8.32 -11.41
N LEU A 135 -0.81 -9.32 -10.93
CA LEU A 135 0.65 -9.44 -11.12
C LEU A 135 1.02 -9.48 -12.60
N SER A 136 0.27 -10.23 -13.42
CA SER A 136 0.46 -10.27 -14.86
C SER A 136 0.28 -8.90 -15.51
N TRP A 137 -0.74 -8.15 -15.09
CA TRP A 137 -0.96 -6.77 -15.54
C TRP A 137 0.16 -5.82 -15.09
N ALA A 138 0.53 -5.84 -13.81
CA ALA A 138 1.56 -4.98 -13.25
C ALA A 138 2.95 -5.23 -13.89
N ARG A 139 3.29 -6.46 -14.22
CA ARG A 139 4.56 -6.79 -14.90
C ARG A 139 4.64 -6.25 -16.33
N ARG A 140 3.51 -6.09 -17.02
CA ARG A 140 3.43 -5.61 -18.40
C ARG A 140 3.11 -4.12 -18.52
N CYS A 141 2.93 -3.41 -17.41
CA CYS A 141 2.43 -2.03 -17.41
C CYS A 141 3.43 -0.97 -17.88
N ARG A 142 4.71 -1.32 -18.09
CA ARG A 142 5.81 -0.39 -18.46
C ARG A 142 6.03 0.74 -17.43
N LEU A 143 5.75 0.48 -16.15
CA LEU A 143 6.00 1.38 -15.03
C LEU A 143 6.92 0.66 -14.05
N ASP A 144 8.18 1.06 -13.95
CA ASP A 144 9.19 0.33 -13.19
C ASP A 144 8.88 0.22 -11.70
N PRO A 145 8.32 1.25 -11.01
CA PRO A 145 7.90 1.09 -9.63
C PRO A 145 6.87 -0.02 -9.41
N PHE A 146 5.92 -0.20 -10.34
CA PHE A 146 4.93 -1.28 -10.26
C PHE A 146 5.50 -2.64 -10.64
N LYS A 147 6.49 -2.72 -11.55
CA LYS A 147 7.19 -3.97 -11.83
C LYS A 147 7.98 -4.45 -10.61
N LYS A 148 8.66 -3.53 -9.89
CA LYS A 148 9.36 -3.82 -8.63
C LYS A 148 8.38 -4.32 -7.57
N LEU A 149 7.26 -3.62 -7.38
CA LEU A 149 6.21 -4.04 -6.46
C LEU A 149 5.67 -5.44 -6.81
N ALA A 150 5.39 -5.69 -8.09
CA ALA A 150 4.90 -7.00 -8.54
C ALA A 150 5.92 -8.13 -8.30
N ALA A 151 7.23 -7.86 -8.47
CA ALA A 151 8.28 -8.82 -8.16
C ALA A 151 8.31 -9.14 -6.65
N THR A 152 8.25 -8.13 -5.80
CA THR A 152 8.19 -8.28 -4.34
C THR A 152 6.99 -9.09 -3.88
N ILE A 153 5.80 -8.82 -4.45
CA ILE A 153 4.58 -9.57 -4.14
C ILE A 153 4.69 -11.02 -4.62
N LYS A 154 5.23 -11.24 -5.82
CA LYS A 154 5.41 -12.57 -6.38
C LYS A 154 6.32 -13.44 -5.51
N ASP A 155 7.42 -12.88 -5.02
CA ASP A 155 8.37 -13.58 -4.14
C ASP A 155 7.71 -14.07 -2.84
N LYS A 156 6.67 -13.39 -2.38
CA LYS A 156 5.97 -13.66 -1.12
C LYS A 156 4.49 -14.05 -1.32
N PHE A 157 4.19 -14.62 -2.50
CA PHE A 157 2.83 -14.81 -3.00
C PHE A 157 1.88 -15.47 -1.99
N ASP A 158 2.27 -16.63 -1.44
CA ASP A 158 1.40 -17.39 -0.54
C ASP A 158 1.12 -16.64 0.78
N ALA A 159 2.12 -15.95 1.31
CA ALA A 159 1.95 -15.15 2.53
C ALA A 159 1.09 -13.90 2.28
N VAL A 160 1.13 -13.33 1.07
CA VAL A 160 0.24 -12.24 0.64
C VAL A 160 -1.19 -12.76 0.50
N VAL A 161 -1.40 -13.90 -0.15
CA VAL A 161 -2.75 -14.53 -0.27
C VAL A 161 -3.31 -14.84 1.11
N ARG A 162 -2.51 -15.41 2.02
CA ARG A 162 -2.95 -15.59 3.42
C ARG A 162 -3.37 -14.29 4.07
N GLY A 163 -2.60 -13.21 3.89
CA GLY A 163 -2.92 -11.89 4.43
C GLY A 163 -4.17 -11.24 3.83
N MET A 164 -4.59 -11.64 2.64
CA MET A 164 -5.86 -11.20 2.04
C MET A 164 -7.08 -11.81 2.74
N LEU A 165 -6.95 -13.06 3.18
CA LEU A 165 -8.01 -13.85 3.81
C LEU A 165 -7.99 -13.72 5.33
N ASP A 166 -6.81 -13.52 5.90
CA ASP A 166 -6.62 -13.32 7.32
C ASP A 166 -7.07 -11.89 7.68
N HIS A 167 -8.20 -11.76 8.37
CA HIS A 167 -8.73 -10.45 8.78
C HIS A 167 -7.88 -9.75 9.85
N ARG A 168 -6.71 -10.30 10.19
CA ARG A 168 -5.76 -9.70 11.14
C ARG A 168 -5.09 -8.47 10.53
N SER A 169 -4.82 -7.51 11.36
CA SER A 169 -4.07 -6.31 10.98
C SER A 169 -3.14 -5.91 12.12
N ASN A 170 -2.09 -5.19 11.79
CA ASN A 170 -1.17 -4.61 12.78
C ASN A 170 -1.78 -3.41 13.53
N ALA A 171 -3.03 -3.01 13.21
CA ALA A 171 -3.66 -1.80 13.73
C ALA A 171 -3.68 -1.74 15.27
N PHE A 172 -3.88 -2.86 15.95
CA PHE A 172 -3.83 -2.90 17.41
C PHE A 172 -2.41 -2.62 17.93
N VAL A 173 -1.40 -3.29 17.36
CA VAL A 173 0.01 -3.10 17.74
C VAL A 173 0.47 -1.68 17.40
N GLU A 174 0.07 -1.14 16.24
CA GLU A 174 0.35 0.25 15.86
C GLU A 174 -0.29 1.25 16.81
N SER A 175 -1.54 1.02 17.24
CA SER A 175 -2.22 1.84 18.23
C SER A 175 -1.49 1.82 19.58
N MET A 176 -1.11 0.65 20.07
CA MET A 176 -0.31 0.52 21.30
C MET A 176 1.05 1.21 21.17
N ASN A 177 1.76 0.99 20.07
CA ASN A 177 3.03 1.68 19.80
C ASN A 177 2.85 3.19 19.77
N GLY A 178 1.74 3.68 19.17
CA GLY A 178 1.37 5.09 19.17
C GLY A 178 1.22 5.67 20.58
N GLN A 179 0.52 4.96 21.47
CA GLN A 179 0.35 5.36 22.87
C GLN A 179 1.68 5.36 23.62
N LEU A 180 2.50 4.32 23.45
CA LEU A 180 3.85 4.26 24.04
C LEU A 180 4.75 5.41 23.56
N GLN A 181 4.69 5.77 22.26
CA GLN A 181 5.44 6.91 21.74
C GLN A 181 4.91 8.24 22.26
N GLN A 182 3.60 8.38 22.50
CA GLN A 182 3.02 9.57 23.13
C GLN A 182 3.51 9.69 24.59
N ALA A 183 3.47 8.61 25.37
CA ALA A 183 3.99 8.58 26.72
C ALA A 183 5.48 8.96 26.77
N LYS A 184 6.27 8.41 25.84
CA LYS A 184 7.70 8.76 25.70
C LYS A 184 7.91 10.25 25.41
N ARG A 185 7.09 10.85 24.53
CA ARG A 185 7.16 12.28 24.20
C ARG A 185 6.73 13.15 25.37
N ALA A 186 5.65 12.79 26.07
CA ALA A 186 5.15 13.52 27.24
C ALA A 186 6.19 13.54 28.38
N ALA A 187 6.90 12.44 28.58
CA ALA A 187 7.98 12.34 29.57
C ALA A 187 9.32 12.96 29.09
N ARG A 188 9.34 13.62 27.93
CA ARG A 188 10.55 14.16 27.30
C ARG A 188 11.67 13.15 27.12
N GLY A 189 11.32 11.86 27.03
CA GLY A 189 12.22 10.71 26.90
C GLY A 189 12.50 10.02 28.23
N TYR A 190 13.16 8.87 28.15
CA TYR A 190 13.58 8.08 29.30
C TYR A 190 15.08 7.82 29.26
N ARG A 191 15.72 7.88 30.43
CA ARG A 191 17.17 7.72 30.55
C ARG A 191 17.66 6.31 30.20
N THR A 192 16.81 5.30 30.44
CA THR A 192 17.11 3.90 30.13
C THR A 192 15.86 3.18 29.62
N SER A 193 16.05 2.09 28.86
CA SER A 193 14.94 1.23 28.42
C SER A 193 14.16 0.64 29.58
N LYS A 194 14.81 0.36 30.72
CA LYS A 194 14.14 -0.14 31.92
C LYS A 194 13.11 0.82 32.48
N ASN A 195 13.44 2.13 32.50
CA ASN A 195 12.52 3.16 32.99
C ASN A 195 11.32 3.35 32.05
N PHE A 196 11.49 3.02 30.75
CA PHE A 196 10.41 3.06 29.78
C PHE A 196 9.46 1.86 29.89
N ILE A 197 9.99 0.68 30.23
CA ILE A 197 9.21 -0.56 30.36
C ILE A 197 8.41 -0.60 31.69
N ALA A 198 8.81 0.19 32.67
CA ALA A 198 8.18 0.23 34.02
C ALA A 198 6.87 1.07 34.09
N ILE A 199 6.41 1.59 32.96
CA ILE A 199 5.14 2.33 32.81
C ILE A 199 4.03 1.40 32.34
#